data_77ec5d9288110b177830659b12c7a52f
#
_entry.id   77ec5d9288110b177830659b12c7a52f
#
_cell.length_a   1.000
_cell.length_b   1.000
_cell.length_c   1.000
_cell.angle_alpha   90.00
_cell.angle_beta   90.00
_cell.angle_gamma   90.00
#
_symmetry.space_group_name_H-M   'P 1'
#
loop_
_entity.id
_entity.type
_entity.pdbx_description
1 polymer ?
#
loop_
_entity_poly.entity_id
_entity_poly.type
_entity_poly.pdbx_seq_one_letter_code
_entity_poly.pdbx_strand_id
1 'polypeptide(L)'
;MPEKSYTEAIREALDIEMERDPTVVVIGEDVAGGAGTQGDDVEAIGGIWGTTVGLTRKYGRSRVIDTPITESAIIGTAAGAAMTGLRPVAELMFVDFVGVCFDQIYNQAA
;
A
#
# COMPACT_ATOMS: atom_id res chain seq x y z
N MET A 1 -20.84 -7.63 -17.20
CA MET A 1 -20.07 -7.33 -15.97
C MET A 1 -20.33 -5.88 -15.61
N PRO A 2 -20.46 -5.51 -14.33
CA PRO A 2 -20.57 -4.10 -13.97
C PRO A 2 -19.29 -3.37 -14.38
N GLU A 3 -19.44 -2.19 -14.94
CA GLU A 3 -18.30 -1.31 -15.22
C GLU A 3 -17.70 -0.81 -13.91
N LYS A 4 -16.38 -0.84 -13.78
CA LYS A 4 -15.62 -0.36 -12.62
C LYS A 4 -14.50 0.56 -13.09
N SER A 5 -14.21 1.57 -12.30
CA SER A 5 -12.97 2.35 -12.48
C SER A 5 -11.74 1.52 -12.13
N TYR A 6 -10.57 1.94 -12.61
CA TYR A 6 -9.30 1.29 -12.23
C TYR A 6 -9.08 1.31 -10.72
N THR A 7 -9.38 2.42 -10.06
CA THR A 7 -9.27 2.57 -8.60
C THR A 7 -10.14 1.54 -7.86
N GLU A 8 -11.39 1.37 -8.28
CA GLU A 8 -12.30 0.40 -7.69
C GLU A 8 -11.84 -1.03 -7.91
N ALA A 9 -11.33 -1.35 -9.10
CA ALA A 9 -10.82 -2.67 -9.42
C ALA A 9 -9.56 -3.03 -8.59
N ILE A 10 -8.64 -2.07 -8.43
CA ILE A 10 -7.43 -2.24 -7.59
C ILE A 10 -7.84 -2.46 -6.13
N ARG A 11 -8.73 -1.61 -5.60
CA ARG A 11 -9.21 -1.73 -4.21
C ARG A 11 -9.88 -3.08 -3.95
N GLU A 12 -10.73 -3.53 -4.85
CA GLU A 12 -11.38 -4.83 -4.75
C GLU A 12 -10.38 -5.98 -4.78
N ALA A 13 -9.38 -5.92 -5.66
CA ALA A 13 -8.32 -6.93 -5.72
C ALA A 13 -7.52 -6.98 -4.41
N LEU A 14 -7.16 -5.82 -3.86
CA LEU A 14 -6.48 -5.73 -2.55
C LEU A 14 -7.34 -6.32 -1.44
N ASP A 15 -8.63 -5.99 -1.41
CA ASP A 15 -9.56 -6.51 -0.39
C ASP A 15 -9.67 -8.03 -0.45
N ILE A 16 -9.83 -8.60 -1.65
CA ILE A 16 -9.89 -10.04 -1.87
C ILE A 16 -8.60 -10.73 -1.42
N GLU A 17 -7.45 -10.20 -1.81
CA GLU A 17 -6.16 -10.83 -1.48
C GLU A 17 -5.81 -10.69 0.01
N MET A 18 -6.11 -9.57 0.64
CA MET A 18 -5.92 -9.38 2.07
C MET A 18 -6.86 -10.24 2.92
N GLU A 19 -8.08 -10.49 2.46
CA GLU A 19 -9.01 -11.42 3.10
C GLU A 19 -8.50 -12.87 3.03
N ARG A 20 -7.98 -13.26 1.88
CA ARG A 20 -7.52 -14.62 1.60
C ARG A 20 -6.21 -14.96 2.29
N ASP A 21 -5.28 -14.01 2.38
CA ASP A 21 -3.92 -14.23 2.87
C ASP A 21 -3.52 -13.18 3.91
N PRO A 22 -3.33 -13.60 5.18
CA PRO A 22 -2.93 -12.68 6.25
C PRO A 22 -1.52 -12.10 6.07
N THR A 23 -0.70 -12.64 5.19
CA THR A 23 0.66 -12.12 4.90
C THR A 23 0.66 -10.97 3.92
N VAL A 24 -0.46 -10.72 3.22
CA VAL A 24 -0.60 -9.57 2.33
C VAL A 24 -0.73 -8.28 3.14
N VAL A 25 0.17 -7.34 2.90
CA VAL A 25 0.17 -6.01 3.53
C VAL A 25 0.29 -4.93 2.47
N VAL A 26 -0.27 -3.76 2.74
CA VAL A 26 -0.12 -2.58 1.87
C VAL A 26 0.76 -1.56 2.58
N ILE A 27 1.74 -1.00 1.87
CA ILE A 27 2.66 0.00 2.41
C ILE A 27 2.81 1.16 1.43
N GLY A 28 2.71 2.38 1.90
CA GLY A 28 2.86 3.58 1.07
C GLY A 28 2.52 4.87 1.82
N GLU A 29 2.56 5.98 1.08
CA GLU A 29 2.20 7.28 1.62
C GLU A 29 0.67 7.40 1.75
N ASP A 30 0.21 7.77 2.93
CA ASP A 30 -1.20 8.03 3.24
C ASP A 30 -2.18 6.88 2.92
N VAL A 31 -1.66 5.67 2.66
CA VAL A 31 -2.49 4.50 2.32
C VAL A 31 -3.42 4.07 3.46
N ALA A 32 -3.03 4.38 4.71
CA ALA A 32 -3.84 4.12 5.90
C ALA A 32 -4.57 5.36 6.44
N GLY A 33 -4.55 6.46 5.70
CA GLY A 33 -5.21 7.71 6.06
C GLY A 33 -4.27 8.88 6.38
N GLY A 34 -2.96 8.65 6.36
CA GLY A 34 -1.94 9.68 6.55
C GLY A 34 -1.54 9.95 8.00
N ALA A 35 -0.44 10.70 8.13
CA ALA A 35 0.10 11.10 9.42
C ALA A 35 -0.88 12.04 10.15
N GLY A 36 -1.26 11.67 11.35
CA GLY A 36 -2.17 12.45 12.19
C GLY A 36 -3.63 11.99 12.17
N THR A 37 -4.03 11.12 11.26
CA THR A 37 -5.33 10.45 11.36
C THR A 37 -5.28 9.41 12.47
N GLN A 38 -6.04 9.62 13.52
CA GLN A 38 -6.19 8.68 14.63
C GLN A 38 -7.67 8.35 14.84
N GLY A 39 -7.96 7.09 15.16
CA GLY A 39 -9.32 6.65 15.46
C GLY A 39 -10.16 6.33 14.23
N ASP A 40 -11.46 6.49 14.37
CA ASP A 40 -12.47 6.06 13.38
C ASP A 40 -12.58 6.96 12.14
N ASP A 41 -11.89 8.10 12.13
CA ASP A 41 -11.83 9.03 10.98
C ASP A 41 -11.08 8.49 9.76
N VAL A 42 -10.66 7.24 9.83
CA VAL A 42 -9.90 6.51 8.81
C VAL A 42 -10.71 6.22 7.54
N GLU A 43 -11.97 6.64 7.47
CA GLU A 43 -12.83 6.38 6.32
C GLU A 43 -12.51 7.22 5.08
N ALA A 44 -11.78 8.32 5.24
CA ALA A 44 -11.77 9.35 4.20
C ALA A 44 -10.59 9.29 3.23
N ILE A 45 -9.49 8.66 3.59
CA ILE A 45 -8.26 8.77 2.79
C ILE A 45 -7.65 7.38 2.62
N GLY A 46 -7.79 6.82 1.46
CA GLY A 46 -7.16 5.56 1.07
C GLY A 46 -6.09 5.83 0.03
N GLY A 47 -5.00 6.51 0.44
CA GLY A 47 -4.06 7.09 -0.49
C GLY A 47 -4.66 8.26 -1.28
N ILE A 48 -3.83 8.99 -2.00
CA ILE A 48 -4.27 10.16 -2.81
C ILE A 48 -5.28 9.77 -3.90
N TRP A 49 -5.25 8.52 -4.37
CA TRP A 49 -6.11 8.01 -5.44
C TRP A 49 -7.32 7.23 -4.93
N GLY A 50 -7.43 7.01 -3.61
CA GLY A 50 -8.53 6.25 -3.01
C GLY A 50 -8.46 4.73 -3.26
N THR A 51 -7.31 4.21 -3.66
CA THR A 51 -7.11 2.78 -3.94
C THR A 51 -7.20 1.90 -2.71
N THR A 52 -6.99 2.47 -1.51
CA THR A 52 -6.99 1.74 -0.24
C THR A 52 -8.09 2.17 0.72
N VAL A 53 -9.07 2.96 0.25
CA VAL A 53 -10.23 3.39 1.06
C VAL A 53 -10.92 2.19 1.72
N GLY A 54 -11.13 2.28 3.04
CA GLY A 54 -11.80 1.25 3.83
C GLY A 54 -10.92 0.07 4.26
N LEU A 55 -9.75 -0.16 3.64
CA LEU A 55 -8.89 -1.29 3.99
C LEU A 55 -8.31 -1.17 5.40
N THR A 56 -7.94 0.03 5.84
CA THR A 56 -7.43 0.25 7.19
C THR A 56 -8.46 -0.07 8.27
N ARG A 57 -9.72 0.28 8.03
CA ARG A 57 -10.82 -0.06 8.94
C ARG A 57 -11.02 -1.58 9.05
N LYS A 58 -10.90 -2.29 7.91
CA LYS A 58 -11.13 -3.73 7.85
C LYS A 58 -9.94 -4.54 8.40
N TYR A 59 -8.71 -4.14 8.07
CA TYR A 59 -7.51 -4.95 8.33
C TYR A 59 -6.55 -4.35 9.36
N GLY A 60 -6.78 -3.11 9.77
CA GLY A 60 -5.94 -2.41 10.75
C GLY A 60 -4.63 -1.85 10.18
N ARG A 61 -4.01 -0.96 10.96
CA ARG A 61 -2.74 -0.29 10.58
C ARG A 61 -1.52 -1.20 10.59
N SER A 62 -1.63 -2.39 11.15
CA SER A 62 -0.57 -3.40 11.04
C SER A 62 -0.47 -4.04 9.66
N ARG A 63 -1.53 -3.93 8.86
CA ARG A 63 -1.59 -4.48 7.50
C ARG A 63 -1.75 -3.42 6.41
N VAL A 64 -2.18 -2.23 6.77
CA VAL A 64 -2.21 -1.04 5.89
C VAL A 64 -1.33 0.00 6.56
N ILE A 65 -0.14 0.22 6.04
CA ILE A 65 0.98 0.86 6.72
C ILE A 65 1.33 2.19 6.04
N ASP A 66 1.10 3.29 6.75
CA ASP A 66 1.56 4.61 6.30
C ASP A 66 3.06 4.76 6.46
N THR A 67 3.66 5.46 5.51
CA THR A 67 5.06 5.87 5.56
C THR A 67 5.19 7.39 5.42
N PRO A 68 6.31 7.97 5.88
CA PRO A 68 6.73 9.28 5.39
C PRO A 68 7.00 9.27 3.89
N ILE A 69 7.21 10.45 3.29
CA ILE A 69 7.64 10.60 1.89
C ILE A 69 9.08 10.09 1.76
N THR A 70 9.22 8.82 1.39
CA THR A 70 10.52 8.13 1.31
C THR A 70 10.43 6.94 0.35
N GLU A 71 10.33 7.16 -0.94
CA GLU A 71 10.05 6.10 -1.92
C GLU A 71 11.11 4.98 -1.89
N SER A 72 12.39 5.33 -1.71
CA SER A 72 13.45 4.34 -1.54
C SER A 72 13.24 3.45 -0.31
N ALA A 73 12.78 4.02 0.81
CA ALA A 73 12.49 3.25 2.00
C ALA A 73 11.21 2.41 1.85
N ILE A 74 10.19 2.91 1.17
CA ILE A 74 8.95 2.17 0.89
C ILE A 74 9.28 0.89 0.12
N ILE A 75 9.97 1.01 -1.01
CA ILE A 75 10.30 -0.12 -1.86
C ILE A 75 11.34 -1.04 -1.20
N GLY A 76 12.36 -0.49 -0.54
CA GLY A 76 13.36 -1.29 0.17
C GLY A 76 12.76 -2.08 1.34
N THR A 77 11.84 -1.48 2.10
CA THR A 77 11.11 -2.17 3.17
C THR A 77 10.23 -3.27 2.60
N ALA A 78 9.53 -3.02 1.51
CA ALA A 78 8.70 -4.02 0.85
C ALA A 78 9.55 -5.19 0.34
N ALA A 79 10.68 -4.94 -0.30
CA ALA A 79 11.60 -5.99 -0.74
C ALA A 79 12.10 -6.83 0.44
N GLY A 80 12.56 -6.20 1.52
CA GLY A 80 13.00 -6.90 2.73
C GLY A 80 11.88 -7.70 3.42
N ALA A 81 10.68 -7.16 3.49
CA ALA A 81 9.52 -7.85 4.04
C ALA A 81 9.14 -9.08 3.20
N ALA A 82 9.22 -8.98 1.87
CA ALA A 82 8.98 -10.11 0.98
C ALA A 82 9.99 -11.24 1.20
N MET A 83 11.26 -10.91 1.42
CA MET A 83 12.31 -11.89 1.73
C MET A 83 12.06 -12.62 3.07
N THR A 84 11.28 -12.05 3.96
CA THR A 84 10.95 -12.64 5.28
C THR A 84 9.59 -13.33 5.33
N GLY A 85 8.89 -13.44 4.20
CA GLY A 85 7.66 -14.22 4.05
C GLY A 85 6.37 -13.41 4.02
N LEU A 86 6.43 -12.07 4.09
CA LEU A 86 5.27 -11.23 3.81
C LEU A 86 5.04 -11.09 2.30
N ARG A 87 3.86 -10.64 1.94
CA ARG A 87 3.46 -10.30 0.56
C ARG A 87 3.07 -8.82 0.47
N PRO A 88 4.06 -7.94 0.47
CA PRO A 88 3.79 -6.51 0.47
C PRO A 88 3.35 -6.02 -0.92
N VAL A 89 2.33 -5.20 -0.92
CA VAL A 89 1.95 -4.35 -2.04
C VAL A 89 2.43 -2.94 -1.70
N ALA A 90 3.48 -2.50 -2.37
CA ALA A 90 4.04 -1.17 -2.17
C ALA A 90 3.40 -0.18 -3.14
N GLU A 91 2.78 0.87 -2.62
CA GLU A 91 2.25 1.95 -3.44
C GLU A 91 3.34 2.98 -3.72
N LEU A 92 3.56 3.24 -4.99
CA LEU A 92 4.28 4.40 -5.48
C LEU A 92 3.26 5.35 -6.10
N MET A 93 3.09 6.51 -5.48
CA MET A 93 2.02 7.46 -5.79
C MET A 93 2.02 7.90 -7.26
N PHE A 94 3.20 8.10 -7.85
CA PHE A 94 3.40 8.45 -9.26
C PHE A 94 4.55 7.63 -9.84
N VAL A 95 4.41 7.20 -11.10
CA VAL A 95 5.44 6.44 -11.82
C VAL A 95 6.78 7.19 -11.91
N ASP A 96 6.76 8.52 -11.89
CA ASP A 96 7.95 9.39 -11.86
C ASP A 96 8.88 9.05 -10.71
N PHE A 97 8.35 8.62 -9.58
CA PHE A 97 9.11 8.30 -8.37
C PHE A 97 9.82 6.95 -8.42
N VAL A 98 9.59 6.15 -9.45
CA VAL A 98 10.40 4.94 -9.72
C VAL A 98 11.89 5.29 -9.83
N GLY A 99 12.22 6.45 -10.42
CA GLY A 99 13.60 6.90 -10.54
C GLY A 99 14.32 7.06 -9.19
N VAL A 100 13.61 7.50 -8.13
CA VAL A 100 14.18 7.70 -6.79
C VAL A 100 14.46 6.38 -6.08
N CYS A 101 13.70 5.33 -6.37
CA CYS A 101 13.77 4.04 -5.68
C CYS A 101 14.25 2.88 -6.59
N PHE A 102 14.73 3.20 -7.79
CA PHE A 102 15.10 2.19 -8.79
C PHE A 102 16.20 1.24 -8.30
N ASP A 103 17.12 1.73 -7.48
CA ASP A 103 18.14 0.90 -6.82
C ASP A 103 17.54 -0.24 -6.01
N GLN A 104 16.48 0.04 -5.27
CA GLN A 104 15.79 -0.95 -4.44
C GLN A 104 15.09 -2.03 -5.29
N ILE A 105 14.64 -1.67 -6.49
CA ILE A 105 14.03 -2.61 -7.42
C ILE A 105 15.09 -3.42 -8.12
N TYR A 106 16.09 -2.76 -8.69
CA TYR A 106 17.06 -3.38 -9.60
C TYR A 106 18.18 -4.13 -8.87
N ASN A 107 18.71 -3.56 -7.78
CA ASN A 107 19.86 -4.15 -7.09
C ASN A 107 19.46 -4.97 -5.85
N GLN A 108 18.38 -4.61 -5.16
CA GLN A 108 18.04 -5.25 -3.89
C GLN A 108 16.94 -6.31 -4.02
N ALA A 109 15.97 -6.12 -4.91
CA ALA A 109 14.86 -7.05 -5.07
C ALA A 109 15.07 -8.07 -6.20
N ALA A 110 15.95 -7.79 -7.18
CA ALA A 110 16.21 -8.66 -8.35
C ALA A 110 17.04 -9.90 -8.02
#